data_38cdf1828131706dd1046a4ab5d14539
#
_entry.id   38cdf1828131706dd1046a4ab5d14539
#
_cell.length_a   1.000
_cell.length_b   1.000
_cell.length_c   1.000
_cell.angle_alpha   90.00
_cell.angle_beta   90.00
_cell.angle_gamma   90.00
#
_symmetry.space_group_name_H-M   'P 1'
#
loop_
_entity.id
_entity.type
_entity.pdbx_description
1 polymer ?
#
loop_
_entity_poly.entity_id
_entity_poly.type
_entity_poly.pdbx_seq_one_letter_code
_entity_poly.pdbx_strand_id
1 'polypeptide(L)'
;MADLIINTPNLSHEIEQNQSSMLLPENTLKWITDSKRQHTWINNNITGRAGYFLSDTPPNLPDRETIITKIDAWVTTPTTKQIQISQIASAWELQKNVDQAFQWFHEKDENKKCELAWKIFIKDNPLLALGNDPFTNHEELLIFFDNTLKLPAERKLFIQTVKSRWSQNKYRTKETDKKQYNFILSKKTIQRLDKLAEKYDLKRTQILDILLQMEEGKGIYIPEKLKPLKNI
;
A
#
# COMPACT_ATOMS: atom_id res chain seq x y z
N MET A 1 -4.59 38.52 22.08
CA MET A 1 -5.37 38.97 20.90
C MET A 1 -6.74 39.48 21.30
N ALA A 2 -7.55 38.77 22.10
CA ALA A 2 -8.85 39.26 22.57
C ALA A 2 -8.77 40.65 23.26
N ASP A 3 -7.80 40.87 24.16
CA ASP A 3 -7.59 42.13 24.86
C ASP A 3 -7.21 43.31 23.94
N LEU A 4 -6.55 43.02 22.81
CA LEU A 4 -6.17 43.99 21.79
C LEU A 4 -7.40 44.47 21.01
N ILE A 5 -8.32 43.56 20.71
CA ILE A 5 -9.58 43.85 20.01
C ILE A 5 -10.50 44.70 20.88
N ILE A 6 -10.60 44.39 22.18
CA ILE A 6 -11.44 45.09 23.14
C ILE A 6 -10.97 46.57 23.35
N ASN A 7 -9.66 46.80 23.28
CA ASN A 7 -9.07 48.11 23.57
C ASN A 7 -8.87 49.01 22.33
N THR A 8 -9.26 48.55 21.12
CA THR A 8 -9.11 49.34 19.88
C THR A 8 -10.46 49.48 19.20
N PRO A 9 -11.20 50.58 19.39
CA PRO A 9 -12.61 50.73 19.00
C PRO A 9 -12.92 50.51 17.52
N ASN A 10 -11.96 50.73 16.60
CA ASN A 10 -12.16 50.55 15.17
C ASN A 10 -11.65 49.18 14.63
N LEU A 11 -10.90 48.42 15.44
CA LEU A 11 -10.27 47.19 14.98
C LEU A 11 -11.29 46.09 14.64
N SER A 12 -12.39 46.00 15.39
CA SER A 12 -13.47 45.04 15.12
C SER A 12 -14.11 45.33 13.76
N HIS A 13 -14.38 46.60 13.45
CA HIS A 13 -14.98 47.01 12.18
C HIS A 13 -14.02 46.80 11.00
N GLU A 14 -12.74 47.07 11.18
CA GLU A 14 -11.70 46.80 10.18
C GLU A 14 -11.54 45.30 9.94
N ILE A 15 -11.62 44.50 10.98
CA ILE A 15 -11.59 43.02 10.87
C ILE A 15 -12.78 42.52 10.08
N GLU A 16 -14.01 42.99 10.40
CA GLU A 16 -15.22 42.58 9.71
C GLU A 16 -15.23 43.00 8.23
N GLN A 17 -14.78 44.22 7.91
CA GLN A 17 -14.63 44.69 6.53
C GLN A 17 -13.59 43.89 5.75
N ASN A 18 -12.43 43.62 6.36
CA ASN A 18 -11.37 42.88 5.71
C ASN A 18 -11.68 41.40 5.61
N GLN A 19 -12.44 40.81 6.55
CA GLN A 19 -12.86 39.45 6.53
C GLN A 19 -13.58 39.08 5.24
N SER A 20 -14.59 39.85 4.85
CA SER A 20 -15.36 39.61 3.62
C SER A 20 -14.54 39.78 2.34
N SER A 21 -13.45 40.57 2.38
CA SER A 21 -12.59 40.87 1.23
C SER A 21 -11.38 39.96 1.10
N MET A 22 -11.02 39.19 2.14
CA MET A 22 -9.79 38.37 2.17
C MET A 22 -10.05 36.89 2.37
N LEU A 23 -11.12 36.52 3.10
CA LEU A 23 -11.41 35.13 3.41
C LEU A 23 -12.34 34.49 2.38
N LEU A 24 -12.19 33.21 2.18
CA LEU A 24 -13.12 32.41 1.38
C LEU A 24 -14.37 32.07 2.18
N PRO A 25 -15.55 32.01 1.52
CA PRO A 25 -16.75 31.48 2.14
C PRO A 25 -16.52 30.04 2.64
N GLU A 26 -17.01 29.71 3.83
CA GLU A 26 -16.82 28.40 4.44
C GLU A 26 -17.32 27.24 3.56
N ASN A 27 -18.38 27.48 2.78
CA ASN A 27 -18.90 26.47 1.84
C ASN A 27 -17.86 26.04 0.78
N THR A 28 -16.91 26.89 0.44
CA THR A 28 -15.81 26.61 -0.50
C THR A 28 -14.78 25.65 0.11
N LEU A 29 -14.71 25.57 1.44
CA LEU A 29 -13.74 24.79 2.18
C LEU A 29 -14.32 23.50 2.79
N LYS A 30 -15.63 23.25 2.64
CA LYS A 30 -16.32 22.08 3.19
C LYS A 30 -15.80 20.73 2.72
N TRP A 31 -15.14 20.68 1.56
CA TRP A 31 -14.55 19.46 1.03
C TRP A 31 -13.28 19.04 1.78
N ILE A 32 -12.70 19.94 2.58
CA ILE A 32 -11.55 19.63 3.45
C ILE A 32 -12.10 18.93 4.69
N THR A 33 -11.76 17.65 4.83
CA THR A 33 -12.14 16.76 5.94
C THR A 33 -11.03 16.62 6.94
N ASP A 34 -11.21 15.85 8.03
CA ASP A 34 -10.17 15.58 9.03
C ASP A 34 -9.22 14.42 8.64
N SER A 35 -9.14 14.07 7.36
CA SER A 35 -8.25 13.01 6.88
C SER A 35 -6.80 13.47 6.86
N LYS A 36 -5.93 12.75 7.58
CA LYS A 36 -4.48 12.96 7.59
C LYS A 36 -3.89 12.91 6.17
N ARG A 37 -4.36 11.97 5.34
CA ARG A 37 -3.94 11.85 3.95
C ARG A 37 -4.30 13.09 3.15
N GLN A 38 -5.54 13.55 3.28
CA GLN A 38 -5.98 14.75 2.57
C GLN A 38 -5.16 15.97 2.97
N HIS A 39 -4.92 16.16 4.26
CA HIS A 39 -4.12 17.26 4.77
C HIS A 39 -2.69 17.23 4.24
N THR A 40 -2.04 16.07 4.26
CA THR A 40 -0.69 15.88 3.70
C THR A 40 -0.68 16.21 2.22
N TRP A 41 -1.67 15.72 1.47
CA TRP A 41 -1.78 15.96 0.04
C TRP A 41 -2.04 17.43 -0.28
N ILE A 42 -2.96 18.10 0.45
CA ILE A 42 -3.25 19.53 0.30
C ILE A 42 -1.99 20.34 0.59
N ASN A 43 -1.30 20.09 1.71
CA ASN A 43 -0.06 20.79 2.05
C ASN A 43 0.96 20.76 0.91
N ASN A 44 1.18 19.58 0.33
CA ASN A 44 2.14 19.40 -0.77
C ASN A 44 1.72 20.14 -2.05
N ASN A 45 0.42 20.29 -2.28
CA ASN A 45 -0.11 21.01 -3.46
C ASN A 45 -0.22 22.53 -3.25
N ILE A 46 -0.36 22.96 -2.00
CA ILE A 46 -0.38 24.38 -1.64
C ILE A 46 1.05 24.94 -1.65
N THR A 47 2.03 24.24 -1.09
CA THR A 47 3.39 24.75 -0.86
C THR A 47 4.10 25.25 -2.12
N GLY A 48 3.77 24.71 -3.29
CA GLY A 48 4.36 25.18 -4.55
C GLY A 48 3.65 26.37 -5.22
N ARG A 49 2.47 26.77 -4.73
CA ARG A 49 1.61 27.77 -5.41
C ARG A 49 1.50 29.10 -4.69
N ALA A 50 1.62 29.10 -3.39
CA ALA A 50 1.49 30.30 -2.58
C ALA A 50 2.88 30.79 -2.14
N GLY A 51 3.34 31.79 -2.76
CA GLY A 51 4.72 32.29 -2.71
C GLY A 51 5.20 32.85 -1.38
N TYR A 52 4.72 32.54 -0.25
CA TYR A 52 5.31 32.70 1.09
C TYR A 52 4.35 32.17 2.14
N PHE A 53 4.78 31.18 2.91
CA PHE A 53 4.02 30.66 4.02
C PHE A 53 4.41 31.36 5.31
N LEU A 54 3.39 31.68 6.09
CA LEU A 54 3.58 31.89 7.50
C LEU A 54 4.19 30.59 8.08
N SER A 55 5.45 30.66 8.47
CA SER A 55 6.10 29.61 9.27
C SER A 55 5.42 29.44 10.63
N ASP A 56 4.58 30.39 11.02
CA ASP A 56 3.97 30.51 12.32
C ASP A 56 2.47 30.29 12.26
N THR A 57 2.06 29.05 11.92
CA THR A 57 0.70 28.62 12.26
C THR A 57 0.60 28.55 13.78
N PRO A 58 -0.50 29.05 14.38
CA PRO A 58 -0.68 28.97 15.81
C PRO A 58 -0.48 27.54 16.30
N PRO A 59 0.32 27.32 17.36
CA PRO A 59 0.49 25.98 17.92
C PRO A 59 -0.85 25.46 18.43
N ASN A 60 -1.12 24.17 18.24
CA ASN A 60 -2.30 23.45 18.72
C ASN A 60 -3.62 23.68 17.97
N LEU A 61 -3.60 24.12 16.71
CA LEU A 61 -4.78 24.01 15.86
C LEU A 61 -4.98 22.57 15.38
N PRO A 62 -6.23 22.10 15.27
CA PRO A 62 -6.54 20.87 14.54
C PRO A 62 -6.01 20.95 13.10
N ASP A 63 -5.65 19.79 12.54
CA ASP A 63 -5.00 19.73 11.21
C ASP A 63 -5.83 20.42 10.11
N ARG A 64 -7.16 20.28 10.16
CA ARG A 64 -8.09 20.94 9.22
C ARG A 64 -8.00 22.46 9.34
N GLU A 65 -8.08 22.99 10.55
CA GLU A 65 -7.97 24.43 10.83
C GLU A 65 -6.61 24.98 10.44
N THR A 66 -5.56 24.20 10.62
CA THR A 66 -4.22 24.55 10.16
C THR A 66 -4.17 24.73 8.64
N ILE A 67 -4.81 23.85 7.87
CA ILE A 67 -4.91 23.99 6.41
C ILE A 67 -5.71 25.22 6.02
N ILE A 68 -6.86 25.44 6.66
CA ILE A 68 -7.71 26.61 6.40
C ILE A 68 -6.95 27.91 6.69
N THR A 69 -6.26 27.98 7.84
CA THR A 69 -5.45 29.15 8.20
C THR A 69 -4.36 29.42 7.16
N LYS A 70 -3.72 28.40 6.62
CA LYS A 70 -2.76 28.56 5.53
C LYS A 70 -3.40 29.11 4.26
N ILE A 71 -4.60 28.65 3.91
CA ILE A 71 -5.35 29.16 2.75
C ILE A 71 -5.75 30.60 2.97
N ASP A 72 -6.24 30.95 4.15
CA ASP A 72 -6.66 32.31 4.49
C ASP A 72 -5.48 33.28 4.46
N ALA A 73 -4.32 32.83 4.90
CA ALA A 73 -3.08 33.62 4.89
C ALA A 73 -2.49 33.86 3.48
N TRP A 74 -3.04 33.29 2.43
CA TRP A 74 -2.54 33.58 1.08
C TRP A 74 -2.76 35.04 0.69
N VAL A 75 -1.68 35.68 0.27
CA VAL A 75 -1.71 37.08 -0.19
C VAL A 75 -2.12 37.11 -1.66
N THR A 76 -3.44 36.97 -1.90
CA THR A 76 -4.03 37.02 -3.26
C THR A 76 -5.49 37.44 -3.17
N THR A 77 -6.10 37.77 -4.33
CA THR A 77 -7.52 38.14 -4.35
C THR A 77 -8.43 36.95 -4.02
N PRO A 78 -9.58 37.14 -3.37
CA PRO A 78 -10.54 36.06 -3.08
C PRO A 78 -10.93 35.24 -4.30
N THR A 79 -11.12 35.90 -5.44
CA THR A 79 -11.44 35.21 -6.71
C THR A 79 -10.33 34.28 -7.17
N THR A 80 -9.09 34.72 -7.13
CA THR A 80 -7.93 33.89 -7.48
C THR A 80 -7.79 32.75 -6.51
N LYS A 81 -7.95 33.00 -5.20
CA LYS A 81 -7.93 32.00 -4.13
C LYS A 81 -9.00 30.94 -4.37
N GLN A 82 -10.24 31.35 -4.69
CA GLN A 82 -11.35 30.44 -4.97
C GLN A 82 -11.09 29.55 -6.19
N ILE A 83 -10.52 30.09 -7.26
CA ILE A 83 -10.17 29.32 -8.47
C ILE A 83 -9.11 28.27 -8.11
N GLN A 84 -8.06 28.66 -7.39
CA GLN A 84 -6.98 27.75 -7.00
C GLN A 84 -7.48 26.62 -6.09
N ILE A 85 -8.31 26.94 -5.10
CA ILE A 85 -8.90 25.95 -4.20
C ILE A 85 -9.83 24.99 -4.95
N SER A 86 -10.63 25.49 -5.91
CA SER A 86 -11.48 24.63 -6.74
C SER A 86 -10.65 23.67 -7.61
N GLN A 87 -9.50 24.14 -8.13
CA GLN A 87 -8.57 23.29 -8.87
C GLN A 87 -7.95 22.20 -7.98
N ILE A 88 -7.55 22.55 -6.75
CA ILE A 88 -7.02 21.62 -5.77
C ILE A 88 -8.09 20.58 -5.39
N ALA A 89 -9.32 21.01 -5.14
CA ALA A 89 -10.45 20.12 -4.86
C ALA A 89 -10.69 19.11 -6.00
N SER A 90 -10.71 19.59 -7.24
CA SER A 90 -10.88 18.74 -8.42
C SER A 90 -9.71 17.76 -8.58
N ALA A 91 -8.48 18.20 -8.34
CA ALA A 91 -7.31 17.34 -8.39
C ALA A 91 -7.33 16.28 -7.28
N TRP A 92 -7.85 16.60 -6.10
CA TRP A 92 -8.06 15.62 -5.03
C TRP A 92 -9.07 14.53 -5.40
N GLU A 93 -10.19 14.90 -6.04
CA GLU A 93 -11.16 13.92 -6.54
C GLU A 93 -10.53 12.97 -7.58
N LEU A 94 -9.72 13.51 -8.50
CA LEU A 94 -8.96 12.68 -9.45
C LEU A 94 -7.95 11.76 -8.73
N GLN A 95 -7.29 12.24 -7.68
CA GLN A 95 -6.37 11.44 -6.88
C GLN A 95 -7.07 10.27 -6.20
N LYS A 96 -8.28 10.48 -5.66
CA LYS A 96 -9.07 9.39 -5.04
C LYS A 96 -9.46 8.28 -6.04
N ASN A 97 -9.66 8.62 -7.31
CA ASN A 97 -9.96 7.60 -8.33
C ASN A 97 -8.81 6.60 -8.52
N VAL A 98 -7.58 6.99 -8.21
CA VAL A 98 -6.42 6.09 -8.27
C VAL A 98 -6.44 5.06 -7.13
N ASP A 99 -7.17 5.31 -6.05
CA ASP A 99 -7.22 4.46 -4.86
C ASP A 99 -7.79 3.07 -5.13
N GLN A 100 -8.63 2.93 -6.16
CA GLN A 100 -9.18 1.63 -6.56
C GLN A 100 -8.06 0.60 -6.81
N ALA A 101 -6.93 1.02 -7.33
CA ALA A 101 -5.79 0.14 -7.57
C ALA A 101 -5.24 -0.45 -6.25
N PHE A 102 -5.32 0.32 -5.14
CA PHE A 102 -4.82 -0.06 -3.83
C PHE A 102 -5.86 -0.72 -2.92
N GLN A 103 -7.12 -0.82 -3.34
CA GLN A 103 -8.21 -1.40 -2.53
C GLN A 103 -7.89 -2.80 -2.00
N TRP A 104 -7.14 -3.60 -2.77
CA TRP A 104 -6.70 -4.92 -2.35
C TRP A 104 -5.90 -4.92 -1.03
N PHE A 105 -5.19 -3.85 -0.70
CA PHE A 105 -4.43 -3.75 0.55
C PHE A 105 -5.34 -3.60 1.76
N HIS A 106 -6.46 -2.91 1.62
CA HIS A 106 -7.42 -2.66 2.70
C HIS A 106 -8.23 -3.92 3.14
N GLU A 107 -8.14 -5.00 2.36
CA GLU A 107 -8.79 -6.26 2.71
C GLU A 107 -8.04 -7.00 3.83
N LYS A 108 -8.52 -8.22 4.17
CA LYS A 108 -7.91 -9.12 5.16
C LYS A 108 -6.37 -9.14 5.10
N ASP A 109 -5.73 -9.14 6.27
CA ASP A 109 -4.27 -9.15 6.46
C ASP A 109 -3.58 -7.83 6.00
N GLU A 110 -4.25 -6.69 6.12
CA GLU A 110 -3.78 -5.36 5.70
C GLU A 110 -2.33 -5.08 6.12
N ASN A 111 -2.02 -5.15 7.41
CA ASN A 111 -0.69 -4.85 7.93
C ASN A 111 0.40 -5.74 7.30
N LYS A 112 0.13 -7.05 7.17
CA LYS A 112 1.10 -7.99 6.56
C LYS A 112 1.32 -7.71 5.07
N LYS A 113 0.26 -7.28 4.36
CA LYS A 113 0.38 -6.89 2.95
C LYS A 113 1.19 -5.59 2.82
N CYS A 114 0.97 -4.61 3.69
CA CYS A 114 1.71 -3.37 3.74
C CYS A 114 3.19 -3.61 4.08
N GLU A 115 3.50 -4.42 5.08
CA GLU A 115 4.88 -4.82 5.39
C GLU A 115 5.59 -5.51 4.21
N LEU A 116 4.88 -6.42 3.51
CA LEU A 116 5.42 -7.07 2.33
C LEU A 116 5.69 -6.06 1.21
N ALA A 117 4.76 -5.14 0.99
CA ALA A 117 4.89 -4.08 0.00
C ALA A 117 6.08 -3.18 0.31
N TRP A 118 6.27 -2.79 1.57
CA TRP A 118 7.42 -2.01 2.00
C TRP A 118 8.74 -2.75 1.73
N LYS A 119 8.84 -4.03 2.12
CA LYS A 119 10.04 -4.85 1.86
C LYS A 119 10.40 -4.95 0.37
N ILE A 120 9.39 -5.03 -0.50
CA ILE A 120 9.61 -5.04 -1.95
C ILE A 120 10.05 -3.66 -2.42
N PHE A 121 9.37 -2.60 -1.96
CA PHE A 121 9.67 -1.23 -2.36
C PHE A 121 11.11 -0.82 -2.03
N ILE A 122 11.57 -1.04 -0.79
CA ILE A 122 12.93 -0.68 -0.37
C ILE A 122 14.02 -1.44 -1.13
N LYS A 123 13.73 -2.68 -1.54
CA LYS A 123 14.67 -3.48 -2.33
C LYS A 123 14.89 -2.90 -3.71
N ASP A 124 13.81 -2.45 -4.35
CA ASP A 124 13.84 -1.95 -5.72
C ASP A 124 14.16 -0.45 -5.77
N ASN A 125 13.94 0.29 -4.68
CA ASN A 125 14.11 1.74 -4.58
C ASN A 125 14.81 2.15 -3.28
N PRO A 126 16.05 1.72 -3.02
CA PRO A 126 16.71 1.95 -1.73
C PRO A 126 16.92 3.44 -1.42
N LEU A 127 17.16 4.27 -2.42
CA LEU A 127 17.35 5.72 -2.23
C LEU A 127 16.05 6.44 -1.87
N LEU A 128 14.93 6.03 -2.45
CA LEU A 128 13.61 6.60 -2.13
C LEU A 128 13.11 6.16 -0.74
N ALA A 129 13.64 5.07 -0.22
CA ALA A 129 13.33 4.61 1.11
C ALA A 129 14.07 5.38 2.22
N LEU A 130 15.18 6.05 1.88
CA LEU A 130 15.92 6.87 2.83
C LEU A 130 15.07 8.06 3.30
N GLY A 131 14.91 8.20 4.61
CA GLY A 131 14.13 9.29 5.21
C GLY A 131 12.61 9.10 5.19
N ASN A 132 12.11 7.93 4.77
CA ASN A 132 10.70 7.57 4.87
C ASN A 132 10.49 6.43 5.85
N ASP A 133 9.47 6.55 6.68
CA ASP A 133 9.06 5.48 7.59
C ASP A 133 8.30 4.38 6.85
N PRO A 134 8.38 3.12 7.33
CA PRO A 134 7.58 2.04 6.80
C PRO A 134 6.08 2.32 6.95
N PHE A 135 5.32 2.17 5.88
CA PHE A 135 3.87 2.17 5.98
C PHE A 135 3.37 0.82 6.50
N THR A 136 2.49 0.86 7.50
CA THR A 136 1.97 -0.31 8.22
C THR A 136 0.51 -0.59 7.91
N ASN A 137 -0.23 0.40 7.41
CA ASN A 137 -1.64 0.33 7.07
C ASN A 137 -1.93 0.96 5.71
N HIS A 138 -3.17 0.80 5.24
CA HIS A 138 -3.60 1.26 3.92
C HIS A 138 -3.53 2.79 3.76
N GLU A 139 -3.88 3.57 4.80
CA GLU A 139 -3.82 5.03 4.71
C GLU A 139 -2.38 5.53 4.57
N GLU A 140 -1.47 5.02 5.38
CA GLU A 140 -0.04 5.35 5.28
C GLU A 140 0.57 4.95 3.93
N LEU A 141 0.16 3.78 3.41
CA LEU A 141 0.53 3.34 2.06
C LEU A 141 0.06 4.33 1.00
N LEU A 142 -1.18 4.81 1.07
CA LEU A 142 -1.70 5.80 0.13
C LEU A 142 -0.94 7.13 0.24
N ILE A 143 -0.68 7.62 1.47
CA ILE A 143 0.12 8.84 1.71
C ILE A 143 1.50 8.71 1.06
N PHE A 144 2.14 7.57 1.24
CA PHE A 144 3.46 7.31 0.67
C PHE A 144 3.43 7.33 -0.87
N PHE A 145 2.46 6.66 -1.49
CA PHE A 145 2.37 6.59 -2.96
C PHE A 145 1.82 7.86 -3.60
N ASP A 146 1.12 8.71 -2.89
CA ASP A 146 0.76 10.05 -3.36
C ASP A 146 2.00 10.90 -3.65
N ASN A 147 3.11 10.64 -2.94
CA ASN A 147 4.34 11.42 -3.02
C ASN A 147 5.44 10.75 -3.87
N THR A 148 5.44 9.43 -4.02
CA THR A 148 6.56 8.68 -4.60
C THR A 148 6.29 8.20 -6.03
N LEU A 149 5.39 7.26 -6.23
CA LEU A 149 5.10 6.70 -7.56
C LEU A 149 3.96 7.48 -8.25
N LYS A 150 4.31 8.44 -9.09
CA LYS A 150 3.32 9.30 -9.76
C LYS A 150 2.69 8.66 -10.99
N LEU A 151 3.39 7.75 -11.67
CA LEU A 151 2.92 7.13 -12.90
C LEU A 151 1.96 5.96 -12.62
N PRO A 152 0.76 5.94 -13.22
CA PRO A 152 -0.21 4.86 -13.02
C PRO A 152 0.31 3.47 -13.41
N ALA A 153 1.16 3.39 -14.44
CA ALA A 153 1.76 2.14 -14.90
C ALA A 153 2.72 1.55 -13.85
N GLU A 154 3.55 2.39 -13.22
CA GLU A 154 4.46 1.97 -12.15
C GLU A 154 3.70 1.45 -10.93
N ARG A 155 2.64 2.17 -10.51
CA ARG A 155 1.76 1.73 -9.43
C ARG A 155 1.14 0.37 -9.73
N LYS A 156 0.60 0.19 -10.94
CA LYS A 156 -0.01 -1.08 -11.36
C LYS A 156 1.00 -2.23 -11.32
N LEU A 157 2.20 -2.03 -11.86
CA LEU A 157 3.26 -3.04 -11.86
C LEU A 157 3.68 -3.40 -10.42
N PHE A 158 3.88 -2.39 -9.58
CA PHE A 158 4.22 -2.59 -8.17
C PHE A 158 3.15 -3.44 -7.46
N ILE A 159 1.86 -3.07 -7.58
CA ILE A 159 0.75 -3.79 -6.96
C ILE A 159 0.70 -5.25 -7.45
N GLN A 160 0.90 -5.48 -8.74
CA GLN A 160 0.94 -6.84 -9.31
C GLN A 160 2.10 -7.66 -8.72
N THR A 161 3.26 -7.05 -8.57
CA THR A 161 4.43 -7.69 -7.94
C THR A 161 4.14 -8.10 -6.50
N VAL A 162 3.55 -7.19 -5.71
CA VAL A 162 3.18 -7.49 -4.32
C VAL A 162 2.14 -8.61 -4.25
N LYS A 163 1.09 -8.56 -5.08
CA LYS A 163 0.05 -9.61 -5.15
C LYS A 163 0.64 -10.97 -5.49
N SER A 164 1.55 -11.03 -6.45
CA SER A 164 2.23 -12.28 -6.83
C SER A 164 3.06 -12.84 -5.67
N ARG A 165 3.87 -11.99 -5.01
CA ARG A 165 4.68 -12.41 -3.85
C ARG A 165 3.82 -12.82 -2.66
N TRP A 166 2.72 -12.13 -2.42
CA TRP A 166 1.75 -12.49 -1.38
C TRP A 166 1.17 -13.88 -1.61
N SER A 167 0.73 -14.16 -2.83
CA SER A 167 0.19 -15.48 -3.21
C SER A 167 1.24 -16.59 -3.05
N GLN A 168 2.48 -16.35 -3.48
CA GLN A 168 3.58 -17.30 -3.31
C GLN A 168 3.86 -17.58 -1.82
N ASN A 169 3.91 -16.55 -0.98
CA ASN A 169 4.13 -16.69 0.45
C ASN A 169 2.99 -17.49 1.11
N LYS A 170 1.74 -17.17 0.76
CA LYS A 170 0.58 -17.89 1.29
C LYS A 170 0.56 -19.37 0.88
N TYR A 171 0.97 -19.67 -0.35
CA TYR A 171 1.13 -21.05 -0.81
C TYR A 171 2.19 -21.78 -0.02
N ARG A 172 3.38 -21.20 0.16
CA ARG A 172 4.47 -21.77 0.95
C ARG A 172 4.11 -22.02 2.41
N THR A 173 3.33 -21.12 3.02
CA THR A 173 2.90 -21.26 4.42
C THR A 173 1.85 -22.38 4.60
N LYS A 174 1.04 -22.66 3.57
CA LYS A 174 0.07 -23.76 3.59
C LYS A 174 0.70 -25.13 3.37
N GLU A 175 1.87 -25.19 2.75
CA GLU A 175 2.57 -26.43 2.40
C GLU A 175 3.78 -26.69 3.32
N THR A 176 3.69 -26.34 4.61
CA THR A 176 4.78 -26.55 5.58
C THR A 176 5.24 -28.00 5.70
N ASP A 177 4.37 -28.95 5.39
CA ASP A 177 4.67 -30.39 5.48
C ASP A 177 5.14 -30.99 4.14
N LYS A 178 5.15 -30.19 3.05
CA LYS A 178 5.55 -30.68 1.73
C LYS A 178 6.76 -29.90 1.22
N LYS A 179 7.82 -30.63 0.90
CA LYS A 179 9.02 -30.10 0.24
C LYS A 179 9.04 -30.57 -1.22
N GLN A 180 9.42 -29.68 -2.12
CA GLN A 180 9.63 -30.05 -3.51
C GLN A 180 10.99 -30.73 -3.63
N TYR A 181 10.99 -31.96 -4.15
CA TYR A 181 12.19 -32.68 -4.57
C TYR A 181 12.15 -32.95 -6.06
N ASN A 182 13.25 -32.71 -6.75
CA ASN A 182 13.38 -32.98 -8.17
C ASN A 182 14.17 -34.28 -8.35
N PHE A 183 13.55 -35.29 -8.95
CA PHE A 183 14.18 -36.56 -9.27
C PHE A 183 14.33 -36.69 -10.78
N ILE A 184 15.48 -37.16 -11.25
CA ILE A 184 15.68 -37.59 -12.63
C ILE A 184 15.34 -39.07 -12.69
N LEU A 185 14.22 -39.38 -13.35
CA LEU A 185 13.73 -40.76 -13.51
C LEU A 185 13.91 -41.21 -14.96
N SER A 186 14.17 -42.54 -15.15
CA SER A 186 14.20 -43.12 -16.48
C SER A 186 12.83 -43.04 -17.14
N LYS A 187 12.77 -42.96 -18.47
CA LYS A 187 11.50 -43.02 -19.25
C LYS A 187 10.66 -44.24 -18.87
N LYS A 188 11.30 -45.40 -18.64
CA LYS A 188 10.62 -46.63 -18.24
C LYS A 188 9.99 -46.51 -16.85
N THR A 189 10.64 -45.83 -15.91
CA THR A 189 10.11 -45.60 -14.55
C THR A 189 8.91 -44.66 -14.61
N ILE A 190 8.99 -43.58 -15.40
CA ILE A 190 7.89 -42.63 -15.61
C ILE A 190 6.68 -43.37 -16.19
N GLN A 191 6.85 -44.17 -17.24
CA GLN A 191 5.74 -44.94 -17.84
C GLN A 191 5.06 -45.91 -16.86
N ARG A 192 5.84 -46.52 -15.97
CA ARG A 192 5.28 -47.40 -14.91
C ARG A 192 4.44 -46.59 -13.92
N LEU A 193 4.95 -45.44 -13.52
CA LEU A 193 4.27 -44.56 -12.59
C LEU A 193 2.95 -44.02 -13.21
N ASP A 194 2.96 -43.69 -14.52
CA ASP A 194 1.79 -43.24 -15.25
C ASP A 194 0.72 -44.33 -15.33
N LYS A 195 1.11 -45.55 -15.68
CA LYS A 195 0.19 -46.70 -15.71
C LYS A 195 -0.46 -47.01 -14.35
N LEU A 196 0.29 -46.86 -13.26
CA LEU A 196 -0.26 -47.00 -11.92
C LEU A 196 -1.21 -45.87 -11.56
N ALA A 197 -0.84 -44.64 -11.88
CA ALA A 197 -1.66 -43.46 -11.65
C ALA A 197 -3.01 -43.56 -12.39
N GLU A 198 -3.00 -43.97 -13.66
CA GLU A 198 -4.19 -44.20 -14.48
C GLU A 198 -5.05 -45.36 -13.96
N LYS A 199 -4.39 -46.51 -13.64
CA LYS A 199 -5.10 -47.69 -13.15
C LYS A 199 -5.91 -47.45 -11.88
N TYR A 200 -5.35 -46.61 -10.96
CA TYR A 200 -5.96 -46.39 -9.65
C TYR A 200 -6.63 -44.99 -9.52
N ASP A 201 -6.70 -44.22 -10.59
CA ASP A 201 -7.23 -42.85 -10.61
C ASP A 201 -6.61 -41.96 -9.51
N LEU A 202 -5.27 -42.02 -9.38
CA LEU A 202 -4.49 -41.28 -8.40
C LEU A 202 -3.42 -40.42 -9.06
N LYS A 203 -3.00 -39.34 -8.36
CA LYS A 203 -1.85 -38.53 -8.81
C LYS A 203 -0.56 -39.33 -8.65
N ARG A 204 0.45 -39.09 -9.53
CA ARG A 204 1.79 -39.70 -9.45
C ARG A 204 2.43 -39.59 -8.04
N THR A 205 2.27 -38.44 -7.38
CA THR A 205 2.76 -38.19 -6.03
C THR A 205 2.07 -39.08 -4.99
N GLN A 206 0.77 -39.34 -5.12
CA GLN A 206 0.03 -40.25 -4.24
C GLN A 206 0.46 -41.71 -4.41
N ILE A 207 0.70 -42.12 -5.66
CA ILE A 207 1.23 -43.46 -5.93
C ILE A 207 2.61 -43.63 -5.27
N LEU A 208 3.50 -42.62 -5.40
CA LEU A 208 4.83 -42.67 -4.74
C LEU A 208 4.71 -42.75 -3.23
N ASP A 209 3.82 -41.92 -2.65
CA ASP A 209 3.60 -41.88 -1.19
C ASP A 209 3.11 -43.24 -0.68
N ILE A 210 2.13 -43.84 -1.34
CA ILE A 210 1.63 -45.20 -1.02
C ILE A 210 2.75 -46.26 -1.11
N LEU A 211 3.54 -46.24 -2.19
CA LEU A 211 4.63 -47.18 -2.38
C LEU A 211 5.72 -47.08 -1.30
N LEU A 212 6.08 -45.83 -0.92
CA LEU A 212 7.04 -45.57 0.14
C LEU A 212 6.53 -46.01 1.50
N GLN A 213 5.28 -45.70 1.86
CA GLN A 213 4.66 -46.13 3.11
C GLN A 213 4.56 -47.66 3.20
N MET A 214 4.21 -48.31 2.10
CA MET A 214 4.12 -49.77 2.06
C MET A 214 5.50 -50.43 2.22
N GLU A 215 6.53 -49.87 1.61
CA GLU A 215 7.89 -50.40 1.75
C GLU A 215 8.45 -50.13 3.14
N GLU A 216 8.22 -48.94 3.70
CA GLU A 216 8.61 -48.59 5.07
C GLU A 216 7.98 -49.56 6.10
N GLY A 217 6.68 -49.85 5.93
CA GLY A 217 5.94 -50.71 6.85
C GLY A 217 6.22 -52.21 6.69
N LYS A 218 6.44 -52.70 5.47
CA LYS A 218 6.56 -54.13 5.17
C LYS A 218 8.01 -54.57 4.92
N GLY A 219 8.88 -53.72 4.39
CA GLY A 219 10.27 -53.96 4.11
C GLY A 219 10.52 -55.17 3.19
N ILE A 220 9.67 -55.35 2.16
CA ILE A 220 9.69 -56.57 1.34
C ILE A 220 10.47 -56.36 0.05
N TYR A 221 10.19 -55.31 -0.69
CA TYR A 221 10.61 -55.18 -2.09
C TYR A 221 12.08 -54.73 -2.23
N ILE A 222 12.54 -53.83 -1.40
CA ILE A 222 13.95 -53.35 -1.43
C ILE A 222 14.90 -54.43 -0.99
N PRO A 223 14.69 -55.13 0.17
CA PRO A 223 15.56 -56.22 0.59
C PRO A 223 15.59 -57.38 -0.41
N GLU A 224 14.41 -57.74 -0.98
CA GLU A 224 14.32 -58.78 -1.98
C GLU A 224 15.14 -58.46 -3.24
N LYS A 225 15.07 -57.19 -3.69
CA LYS A 225 15.80 -56.72 -4.86
C LYS A 225 17.31 -56.64 -4.64
N LEU A 226 17.77 -56.43 -3.39
CA LEU A 226 19.16 -56.32 -3.01
C LEU A 226 19.83 -57.67 -2.71
N LYS A 227 19.06 -58.73 -2.48
CA LYS A 227 19.60 -60.09 -2.23
C LYS A 227 20.60 -60.59 -3.29
N PRO A 228 20.32 -60.41 -4.62
CA PRO A 228 21.27 -60.86 -5.65
C PRO A 228 22.58 -60.05 -5.66
N LEU A 229 22.60 -58.82 -5.15
CA LEU A 229 23.77 -57.94 -5.13
C LEU A 229 24.73 -58.21 -3.94
N LYS A 230 24.27 -58.93 -2.93
CA LYS A 230 25.08 -59.28 -1.74
C LYS A 230 25.83 -60.59 -1.89
N ASN A 231 25.59 -61.35 -2.95
CA ASN A 231 26.20 -62.66 -3.22
C ASN A 231 27.28 -62.57 -4.33
N ILE A 232 27.78 -61.38 -4.62
CA ILE A 232 28.96 -61.11 -5.43
C ILE A 232 30.03 -60.53 -4.50
#